data_2fc7e3b9f6ca8a38b222031625638a24
#
_entry.id   2fc7e3b9f6ca8a38b222031625638a24
#
_cell.length_a   1.000
_cell.length_b   1.000
_cell.length_c   1.000
_cell.angle_alpha   90.00
_cell.angle_beta   90.00
_cell.angle_gamma   90.00
#
_symmetry.space_group_name_H-M   'P 1'
#
loop_
_entity.id
_entity.type
_entity.pdbx_description
1 polymer ?
#
loop_
_entity_poly.entity_id
_entity_poly.type
_entity_poly.pdbx_seq_one_letter_code
_entity_poly.pdbx_strand_id
1 'polypeptide(L)'
;RRRQRQMCIRDSSYIDHKRDAHIKPRLMNEMQRRDLDFAVLHHHGDWDTEYLNNLPMTNDTKQQIMQIKMYLRESMRHAISHDIPADSARARITRRYGEFPDAWFAGADDPKTRAADSLYLWDLDLYLSDFGRYKPECRVVSLDACFNGSFHRDSSIANAYIFSPGRTVAVLANSVNVLQDKWVDRYVGLTGLGMSVGNLAKYAPYLEQHLIGDPTFRFASADKRIDVDELLRQDSPATWKRLLADSRYPALQALAVEKLFRRGALSSADLLRTFRESDSHQLRMQAFVNLTECRDDNFIEAIALGMSDNYEMVERFAANMLAKSGDERLIPAMIASSIRNNTSERVEFSLKQAMPMFDGEKLIAEFERQFPETNYIDSETVYRLIRHSIEVNAKRWTATMKSVMDPERTKKGRMQDIRAMRNYHVHFMVPELLDYMRRSGDPEVQQAMLEAFGWFTLSARRDE
;
A
#
# COMPACT_ATOMS: atom_id res chain seq x y z
N ARG A 1 -19.71 -2.45 17.86
CA ARG A 1 -20.39 -1.15 17.67
C ARG A 1 -20.34 -0.65 16.20
N ARG A 2 -19.26 -0.82 15.42
CA ARG A 2 -19.24 -0.48 13.97
C ARG A 2 -20.20 -1.34 13.14
N ARG A 3 -20.34 -2.64 13.41
CA ARG A 3 -21.28 -3.54 12.72
C ARG A 3 -22.76 -3.12 12.90
N GLN A 4 -23.17 -2.66 14.08
CA GLN A 4 -24.55 -2.20 14.30
C GLN A 4 -24.86 -0.91 13.53
N ARG A 5 -23.90 0.03 13.43
CA ARG A 5 -24.09 1.26 12.63
C ARG A 5 -24.18 0.96 11.12
N GLN A 6 -23.37 0.03 10.60
CA GLN A 6 -23.46 -0.38 9.20
C GLN A 6 -24.77 -1.10 8.83
N MET A 7 -25.40 -1.78 9.80
CA MET A 7 -26.71 -2.42 9.56
C MET A 7 -27.89 -1.43 9.58
N CYS A 8 -27.73 -0.27 10.19
CA CYS A 8 -28.78 0.75 10.28
C CYS A 8 -28.67 1.84 9.21
N ILE A 9 -27.48 2.05 8.63
CA ILE A 9 -27.21 3.03 7.57
C ILE A 9 -26.93 2.23 6.29
N ARG A 10 -27.92 2.12 5.43
CA ARG A 10 -27.84 1.37 4.15
C ARG A 10 -27.10 2.13 3.03
N ASP A 11 -26.29 3.11 3.38
CA ASP A 11 -25.56 3.95 2.44
C ASP A 11 -24.19 3.36 2.02
N SER A 12 -23.68 2.37 2.75
CA SER A 12 -22.42 1.70 2.43
C SER A 12 -22.44 0.20 2.71
N SER A 13 -21.73 -0.55 1.87
CA SER A 13 -21.49 -1.99 2.03
C SER A 13 -19.97 -2.25 2.06
N TYR A 14 -19.53 -3.12 2.95
CA TYR A 14 -18.13 -3.52 3.06
C TYR A 14 -18.00 -5.03 2.86
N ILE A 15 -17.18 -5.41 1.88
CA ILE A 15 -16.85 -6.79 1.56
C ILE A 15 -15.40 -7.04 1.98
N ASP A 16 -15.17 -8.13 2.73
CA ASP A 16 -13.87 -8.45 3.29
C ASP A 16 -13.53 -9.93 3.00
N HIS A 17 -12.47 -10.16 2.23
CA HIS A 17 -12.01 -11.50 1.86
C HIS A 17 -11.77 -12.42 3.05
N LYS A 18 -11.45 -11.88 4.22
CA LYS A 18 -11.27 -12.67 5.45
C LYS A 18 -12.57 -13.18 6.05
N ARG A 19 -13.72 -12.64 5.62
CA ARG A 19 -15.04 -12.93 6.21
C ARG A 19 -16.03 -13.52 5.23
N ASP A 20 -15.77 -13.32 3.94
CA ASP A 20 -16.68 -13.69 2.86
C ASP A 20 -16.10 -14.86 2.07
N ALA A 21 -16.58 -16.07 2.36
CA ALA A 21 -16.13 -17.29 1.71
C ALA A 21 -16.46 -17.34 0.20
N HIS A 22 -17.48 -16.58 -0.23
CA HIS A 22 -17.94 -16.51 -1.63
C HIS A 22 -17.85 -15.07 -2.14
N ILE A 23 -16.63 -14.53 -2.14
CA ILE A 23 -16.40 -13.10 -2.42
C ILE A 23 -16.77 -12.71 -3.84
N LYS A 24 -16.44 -13.53 -4.87
CA LYS A 24 -16.73 -13.24 -6.28
C LYS A 24 -18.23 -13.06 -6.53
N PRO A 25 -19.12 -14.03 -6.26
CA PRO A 25 -20.55 -13.84 -6.48
C PRO A 25 -21.14 -12.73 -5.62
N ARG A 26 -20.62 -12.51 -4.41
CA ARG A 26 -21.04 -11.41 -3.55
C ARG A 26 -20.68 -10.05 -4.15
N LEU A 27 -19.42 -9.89 -4.61
CA LEU A 27 -19.00 -8.67 -5.29
C LEU A 27 -19.83 -8.41 -6.55
N MET A 28 -19.98 -9.43 -7.41
CA MET A 28 -20.77 -9.29 -8.65
C MET A 28 -22.21 -8.89 -8.36
N ASN A 29 -22.84 -9.48 -7.34
CA ASN A 29 -24.21 -9.10 -6.94
C ASN A 29 -24.28 -7.66 -6.41
N GLU A 30 -23.31 -7.24 -5.59
CA GLU A 30 -23.27 -5.90 -5.04
C GLU A 30 -23.07 -4.84 -6.15
N MET A 31 -22.16 -5.10 -7.09
CA MET A 31 -21.88 -4.21 -8.21
C MET A 31 -23.02 -4.11 -9.23
N GLN A 32 -23.94 -5.08 -9.27
CA GLN A 32 -25.14 -5.06 -10.11
C GLN A 32 -26.33 -4.35 -9.48
N ARG A 33 -26.17 -3.78 -8.29
CA ARG A 33 -27.21 -2.98 -7.64
C ARG A 33 -27.32 -1.61 -8.32
N ARG A 34 -28.55 -1.20 -8.65
CA ARG A 34 -28.85 0.10 -9.29
C ARG A 34 -28.72 1.30 -8.35
N ASP A 35 -28.75 1.06 -7.04
CA ASP A 35 -28.57 2.05 -6.00
C ASP A 35 -27.11 2.17 -5.50
N LEU A 36 -26.17 1.48 -6.15
CA LEU A 36 -24.75 1.62 -5.91
C LEU A 36 -24.16 2.68 -6.83
N ASP A 37 -23.71 3.78 -6.25
CA ASP A 37 -23.18 4.92 -7.00
C ASP A 37 -21.67 4.85 -7.19
N PHE A 38 -20.91 4.50 -6.14
CA PHE A 38 -19.44 4.49 -6.14
C PHE A 38 -18.91 3.23 -5.46
N ALA A 39 -17.92 2.58 -6.08
CA ALA A 39 -17.21 1.45 -5.50
C ALA A 39 -15.70 1.72 -5.46
N VAL A 40 -15.07 1.36 -4.34
CA VAL A 40 -13.61 1.31 -4.19
C VAL A 40 -13.23 -0.14 -3.97
N LEU A 41 -12.48 -0.72 -4.90
CA LEU A 41 -12.03 -2.11 -4.87
C LEU A 41 -10.52 -2.11 -4.62
N HIS A 42 -10.13 -2.68 -3.47
CA HIS A 42 -8.73 -2.77 -3.03
C HIS A 42 -8.31 -4.24 -2.97
N HIS A 43 -7.58 -4.70 -3.98
CA HIS A 43 -7.20 -6.10 -4.15
C HIS A 43 -5.92 -6.23 -5.00
N HIS A 44 -5.38 -7.42 -5.12
CA HIS A 44 -4.36 -7.71 -6.13
C HIS A 44 -5.00 -7.81 -7.52
N GLY A 45 -4.24 -7.52 -8.58
CA GLY A 45 -4.78 -7.58 -9.94
C GLY A 45 -3.73 -7.83 -11.01
N ASP A 46 -4.26 -8.17 -12.18
CA ASP A 46 -3.57 -8.17 -13.46
C ASP A 46 -4.50 -7.52 -14.50
N TRP A 47 -4.03 -7.35 -15.74
CA TRP A 47 -4.82 -6.69 -16.79
C TRP A 47 -6.20 -7.37 -17.02
N ASP A 48 -6.29 -8.69 -16.83
CA ASP A 48 -7.47 -9.53 -17.08
C ASP A 48 -8.13 -10.10 -15.82
N THR A 49 -7.59 -9.80 -14.63
CA THR A 49 -8.01 -10.45 -13.39
C THR A 49 -8.07 -9.48 -12.21
N GLU A 50 -9.15 -9.53 -11.46
CA GLU A 50 -9.24 -9.04 -10.08
C GLU A 50 -9.00 -10.21 -9.12
N TYR A 51 -7.84 -10.24 -8.45
CA TYR A 51 -7.52 -11.25 -7.45
C TYR A 51 -8.21 -10.91 -6.14
N LEU A 52 -9.42 -11.41 -5.96
CA LEU A 52 -10.26 -11.08 -4.82
C LEU A 52 -9.89 -11.89 -3.58
N ASN A 53 -9.51 -13.16 -3.79
CA ASN A 53 -9.18 -14.05 -2.69
C ASN A 53 -8.35 -15.25 -3.16
N ASN A 54 -7.14 -15.40 -2.64
CA ASN A 54 -6.32 -16.57 -2.94
C ASN A 54 -6.88 -17.86 -2.35
N LEU A 55 -7.38 -17.81 -1.12
CA LEU A 55 -8.02 -18.96 -0.43
C LEU A 55 -8.96 -18.39 0.65
N PRO A 56 -10.26 -18.69 0.62
CA PRO A 56 -11.20 -18.20 1.62
C PRO A 56 -10.85 -18.72 3.01
N MET A 57 -10.85 -17.82 3.99
CA MET A 57 -10.75 -18.24 5.39
C MET A 57 -12.02 -18.99 5.79
N THR A 58 -11.85 -20.17 6.34
CA THR A 58 -12.97 -21.03 6.80
C THR A 58 -12.64 -21.62 8.15
N ASN A 59 -13.66 -21.87 8.96
CA ASN A 59 -13.57 -22.61 10.21
C ASN A 59 -13.87 -24.11 10.02
N ASP A 60 -14.21 -24.54 8.79
CA ASP A 60 -14.42 -25.95 8.45
C ASP A 60 -13.07 -26.62 8.16
N THR A 61 -12.68 -27.57 9.01
CA THR A 61 -11.42 -28.30 8.90
C THR A 61 -11.32 -29.08 7.57
N LYS A 62 -12.42 -29.62 7.05
CA LYS A 62 -12.40 -30.36 5.78
C LYS A 62 -12.09 -29.40 4.62
N GLN A 63 -12.70 -28.25 4.64
CA GLN A 63 -12.45 -27.20 3.63
C GLN A 63 -11.02 -26.67 3.72
N GLN A 64 -10.49 -26.47 4.94
CA GLN A 64 -9.08 -26.06 5.13
C GLN A 64 -8.12 -27.12 4.55
N ILE A 65 -8.34 -28.40 4.86
CA ILE A 65 -7.52 -29.49 4.32
C ILE A 65 -7.61 -29.55 2.79
N MET A 66 -8.80 -29.38 2.23
CA MET A 66 -8.98 -29.33 0.77
C MET A 66 -8.18 -28.19 0.13
N GLN A 67 -8.24 -27.01 0.71
CA GLN A 67 -7.48 -25.83 0.24
C GLN A 67 -5.97 -26.04 0.31
N ILE A 68 -5.47 -26.63 1.40
CA ILE A 68 -4.06 -26.97 1.54
C ILE A 68 -3.64 -27.97 0.46
N LYS A 69 -4.41 -29.05 0.27
CA LYS A 69 -4.14 -30.05 -0.78
C LYS A 69 -4.10 -29.41 -2.17
N MET A 70 -5.05 -28.54 -2.47
CA MET A 70 -5.09 -27.82 -3.74
C MET A 70 -3.84 -26.93 -3.92
N TYR A 71 -3.44 -26.16 -2.90
CA TYR A 71 -2.22 -25.37 -2.92
C TYR A 71 -0.96 -26.22 -3.14
N LEU A 72 -0.86 -27.36 -2.48
CA LEU A 72 0.27 -28.28 -2.64
C LEU A 72 0.33 -28.83 -4.07
N ARG A 73 -0.80 -29.30 -4.63
CA ARG A 73 -0.88 -29.79 -6.02
C ARG A 73 -0.54 -28.70 -7.03
N GLU A 74 -1.06 -27.46 -6.83
CA GLU A 74 -0.75 -26.35 -7.71
C GLU A 74 0.74 -25.97 -7.66
N SER A 75 1.35 -26.01 -6.49
CA SER A 75 2.78 -25.79 -6.32
C SER A 75 3.61 -26.86 -7.05
N MET A 76 3.16 -28.10 -7.09
CA MET A 76 3.80 -29.19 -7.84
C MET A 76 3.64 -28.97 -9.35
N ARG A 77 2.44 -28.63 -9.83
CA ARG A 77 2.17 -28.32 -11.24
C ARG A 77 3.04 -27.16 -11.74
N HIS A 78 3.13 -26.10 -10.94
CA HIS A 78 3.99 -24.97 -11.24
C HIS A 78 5.47 -25.39 -11.35
N ALA A 79 5.95 -26.24 -10.43
CA ALA A 79 7.33 -26.71 -10.48
C ALA A 79 7.59 -27.52 -11.76
N ILE A 80 6.70 -28.46 -12.10
CA ILE A 80 6.78 -29.28 -13.31
C ILE A 80 6.80 -28.40 -14.57
N SER A 81 5.94 -27.40 -14.65
CA SER A 81 5.86 -26.48 -15.79
C SER A 81 7.11 -25.58 -15.98
N HIS A 82 7.98 -25.51 -14.97
CA HIS A 82 9.22 -24.75 -14.98
C HIS A 82 10.46 -25.65 -14.87
N ASP A 83 10.33 -26.93 -15.22
CA ASP A 83 11.41 -27.92 -15.20
C ASP A 83 12.11 -28.06 -13.82
N ILE A 84 11.40 -27.79 -12.74
CA ILE A 84 11.91 -27.97 -11.37
C ILE A 84 11.58 -29.41 -10.92
N PRO A 85 12.57 -30.21 -10.49
CA PRO A 85 12.33 -31.54 -9.98
C PRO A 85 11.32 -31.57 -8.83
N ALA A 86 10.38 -32.53 -8.86
CA ALA A 86 9.31 -32.67 -7.88
C ALA A 86 9.84 -32.73 -6.43
N ASP A 87 10.94 -33.47 -6.20
CA ASP A 87 11.56 -33.57 -4.87
C ASP A 87 12.10 -32.22 -4.38
N SER A 88 12.67 -31.41 -5.28
CA SER A 88 13.14 -30.07 -4.96
C SER A 88 11.99 -29.13 -4.58
N ALA A 89 10.86 -29.24 -5.27
CA ALA A 89 9.65 -28.49 -4.96
C ALA A 89 9.08 -28.89 -3.59
N ARG A 90 9.00 -30.19 -3.30
CA ARG A 90 8.58 -30.74 -2.01
C ARG A 90 9.51 -30.28 -0.88
N ALA A 91 10.83 -30.41 -1.05
CA ALA A 91 11.81 -29.98 -0.06
C ALA A 91 11.68 -28.48 0.27
N ARG A 92 11.38 -27.65 -0.72
CA ARG A 92 11.13 -26.21 -0.53
C ARG A 92 9.86 -25.95 0.30
N ILE A 93 8.78 -26.70 0.03
CA ILE A 93 7.52 -26.61 0.78
C ILE A 93 7.74 -27.04 2.22
N THR A 94 8.38 -28.20 2.43
CA THR A 94 8.68 -28.74 3.77
C THR A 94 9.54 -27.79 4.60
N ARG A 95 10.56 -27.18 3.98
CA ARG A 95 11.41 -26.18 4.66
C ARG A 95 10.63 -24.96 5.13
N ARG A 96 9.63 -24.56 4.37
CA ARG A 96 8.86 -23.34 4.64
C ARG A 96 7.68 -23.54 5.61
N TYR A 97 7.00 -24.68 5.49
CA TYR A 97 5.71 -24.89 6.15
C TYR A 97 5.66 -26.15 7.04
N GLY A 98 6.73 -26.92 7.09
CA GLY A 98 6.76 -28.23 7.77
C GLY A 98 6.33 -29.39 6.87
N GLU A 99 6.25 -30.59 7.44
CA GLU A 99 5.91 -31.82 6.74
C GLU A 99 4.41 -31.93 6.47
N PHE A 100 4.08 -32.43 5.29
CA PHE A 100 2.72 -32.78 4.89
C PHE A 100 2.64 -34.26 4.47
N PRO A 101 1.51 -34.96 4.72
CA PRO A 101 1.31 -36.30 4.24
C PRO A 101 1.45 -36.41 2.71
N ASP A 102 2.13 -37.45 2.23
CA ASP A 102 2.34 -37.66 0.78
C ASP A 102 1.03 -37.69 -0.02
N ALA A 103 -0.02 -38.26 0.57
CA ALA A 103 -1.36 -38.29 -0.02
C ALA A 103 -1.95 -36.90 -0.31
N TRP A 104 -1.41 -35.82 0.29
CA TRP A 104 -1.90 -34.45 0.04
C TRP A 104 -1.34 -33.86 -1.26
N PHE A 105 -0.22 -34.40 -1.77
CA PHE A 105 0.34 -34.04 -3.07
C PHE A 105 -0.24 -34.89 -4.22
N ALA A 106 -0.90 -36.01 -3.88
CA ALA A 106 -1.44 -36.92 -4.88
C ALA A 106 -2.48 -36.24 -5.78
N GLY A 107 -2.49 -36.67 -7.06
CA GLY A 107 -3.41 -36.15 -8.06
C GLY A 107 -3.00 -34.82 -8.70
N ALA A 108 -1.76 -34.34 -8.47
CA ALA A 108 -1.28 -33.13 -9.14
C ALA A 108 -1.39 -33.23 -10.67
N ASP A 109 -1.04 -34.41 -11.24
CA ASP A 109 -1.08 -34.68 -12.67
C ASP A 109 -2.38 -35.35 -13.15
N ASP A 110 -3.31 -35.68 -12.23
CA ASP A 110 -4.59 -36.25 -12.61
C ASP A 110 -5.49 -35.23 -13.29
N PRO A 111 -5.96 -35.43 -14.55
CA PRO A 111 -6.77 -34.46 -15.26
C PRO A 111 -8.07 -34.07 -14.57
N LYS A 112 -8.73 -35.00 -13.87
CA LYS A 112 -9.98 -34.72 -13.13
C LYS A 112 -9.74 -33.83 -11.92
N THR A 113 -8.70 -34.15 -11.14
CA THR A 113 -8.29 -33.36 -9.98
C THR A 113 -7.84 -31.96 -10.42
N ARG A 114 -7.08 -31.87 -11.52
CA ARG A 114 -6.68 -30.59 -12.09
C ARG A 114 -7.88 -29.74 -12.53
N ALA A 115 -8.85 -30.34 -13.22
CA ALA A 115 -10.07 -29.62 -13.63
C ALA A 115 -10.88 -29.13 -12.43
N ALA A 116 -11.02 -29.96 -11.38
CA ALA A 116 -11.71 -29.56 -10.16
C ALA A 116 -11.00 -28.45 -9.40
N ASP A 117 -9.66 -28.51 -9.27
CA ASP A 117 -8.85 -27.47 -8.67
C ASP A 117 -8.95 -26.15 -9.48
N SER A 118 -8.86 -26.23 -10.81
CA SER A 118 -8.98 -25.06 -11.70
C SER A 118 -10.35 -24.41 -11.61
N LEU A 119 -11.43 -25.19 -11.53
CA LEU A 119 -12.78 -24.66 -11.36
C LEU A 119 -12.94 -23.93 -10.02
N TYR A 120 -12.42 -24.53 -8.95
CA TYR A 120 -12.44 -23.89 -7.64
C TYR A 120 -11.66 -22.56 -7.62
N LEU A 121 -10.46 -22.54 -8.21
CA LEU A 121 -9.65 -21.31 -8.32
C LEU A 121 -10.36 -20.24 -9.18
N TRP A 122 -11.04 -20.65 -10.25
CA TRP A 122 -11.83 -19.75 -11.08
C TRP A 122 -12.93 -19.02 -10.32
N ASP A 123 -13.56 -19.69 -9.34
CA ASP A 123 -14.60 -19.10 -8.52
C ASP A 123 -14.07 -18.16 -7.42
N LEU A 124 -12.77 -18.07 -7.22
CA LEU A 124 -12.17 -17.17 -6.23
C LEU A 124 -11.96 -15.75 -6.74
N ASP A 125 -11.71 -15.59 -8.05
CA ASP A 125 -11.29 -14.32 -8.66
C ASP A 125 -12.22 -13.93 -9.80
N LEU A 126 -12.27 -12.62 -10.13
CA LEU A 126 -13.08 -12.11 -11.22
C LEU A 126 -12.20 -11.88 -12.45
N TYR A 127 -12.63 -12.41 -13.59
CA TYR A 127 -11.90 -12.41 -14.86
C TYR A 127 -12.63 -11.61 -15.94
N LEU A 128 -11.92 -11.17 -16.97
CA LEU A 128 -12.51 -10.51 -18.15
C LEU A 128 -13.68 -11.31 -18.75
N SER A 129 -13.58 -12.65 -18.77
CA SER A 129 -14.62 -13.53 -19.31
C SER A 129 -15.93 -13.49 -18.50
N ASP A 130 -15.91 -13.07 -17.24
CA ASP A 130 -17.11 -12.93 -16.44
C ASP A 130 -18.00 -11.78 -16.91
N PHE A 131 -17.42 -10.74 -17.52
CA PHE A 131 -18.15 -9.57 -18.03
C PHE A 131 -19.13 -9.91 -19.18
N GLY A 132 -19.05 -11.08 -19.77
CA GLY A 132 -20.11 -11.60 -20.68
C GLY A 132 -21.45 -11.84 -19.97
N ARG A 133 -21.48 -12.09 -18.68
CA ARG A 133 -22.67 -12.33 -17.84
C ARG A 133 -22.89 -11.27 -16.77
N TYR A 134 -21.86 -10.53 -16.43
CA TYR A 134 -21.79 -9.55 -15.38
C TYR A 134 -22.10 -8.16 -15.93
N LYS A 135 -23.08 -7.47 -15.33
CA LYS A 135 -23.55 -6.15 -15.77
C LYS A 135 -23.38 -5.15 -14.63
N PRO A 136 -22.22 -4.49 -14.51
CA PRO A 136 -21.99 -3.53 -13.43
C PRO A 136 -22.91 -2.32 -13.56
N GLU A 137 -23.74 -2.08 -12.55
CA GLU A 137 -24.65 -0.94 -12.46
C GLU A 137 -24.04 0.24 -11.67
N CYS A 138 -22.91 0.02 -10.99
CA CYS A 138 -22.17 1.05 -10.27
C CYS A 138 -21.68 2.14 -11.24
N ARG A 139 -21.90 3.42 -10.89
CA ARG A 139 -21.60 4.55 -11.78
C ARG A 139 -20.11 4.85 -11.88
N VAL A 140 -19.40 4.79 -10.76
CA VAL A 140 -17.96 5.06 -10.69
C VAL A 140 -17.26 3.94 -9.95
N VAL A 141 -16.17 3.42 -10.52
CA VAL A 141 -15.38 2.35 -9.93
C VAL A 141 -13.93 2.81 -9.77
N SER A 142 -13.37 2.66 -8.58
CA SER A 142 -11.94 2.87 -8.31
C SER A 142 -11.29 1.51 -8.05
N LEU A 143 -10.38 1.10 -8.93
CA LEU A 143 -9.63 -0.16 -8.86
C LEU A 143 -8.23 0.13 -8.31
N ASP A 144 -8.05 -0.06 -7.01
CA ASP A 144 -6.71 -0.01 -6.39
C ASP A 144 -6.05 -1.38 -6.45
N ALA A 145 -5.66 -1.75 -7.67
CA ALA A 145 -5.06 -3.02 -8.01
C ALA A 145 -3.98 -2.84 -9.08
N CYS A 146 -3.04 -3.79 -9.15
CA CYS A 146 -2.02 -3.80 -10.20
C CYS A 146 -2.67 -4.03 -11.57
N PHE A 147 -2.19 -3.35 -12.59
CA PHE A 147 -2.47 -3.57 -14.02
C PHE A 147 -3.94 -3.54 -14.47
N ASN A 148 -4.93 -3.44 -13.59
CA ASN A 148 -6.34 -3.49 -13.99
C ASN A 148 -6.74 -2.38 -14.99
N GLY A 149 -5.99 -1.27 -15.07
CA GLY A 149 -6.11 -0.21 -16.08
C GLY A 149 -5.01 -0.26 -17.14
N SER A 150 -4.39 -1.41 -17.38
CA SER A 150 -3.24 -1.54 -18.31
C SER A 150 -3.64 -1.31 -19.76
N PHE A 151 -2.80 -0.55 -20.48
CA PHE A 151 -2.91 -0.31 -21.92
C PHE A 151 -1.97 -1.19 -22.76
N HIS A 152 -1.32 -2.18 -22.16
CA HIS A 152 -0.40 -3.09 -22.87
C HIS A 152 -1.14 -4.19 -23.64
N ARG A 153 -2.45 -4.29 -23.49
CA ARG A 153 -3.33 -5.27 -24.15
C ARG A 153 -4.53 -4.56 -24.74
N ASP A 154 -5.23 -5.25 -25.65
CA ASP A 154 -6.42 -4.71 -26.31
C ASP A 154 -7.59 -4.50 -25.38
N SER A 155 -7.59 -5.15 -24.22
CA SER A 155 -8.60 -5.01 -23.18
C SER A 155 -7.98 -5.08 -21.79
N SER A 156 -8.73 -4.56 -20.80
CA SER A 156 -8.40 -4.66 -19.38
C SER A 156 -9.67 -4.73 -18.54
N ILE A 157 -9.54 -5.07 -17.27
CA ILE A 157 -10.68 -5.05 -16.32
C ILE A 157 -11.36 -3.68 -16.31
N ALA A 158 -10.60 -2.57 -16.29
CA ALA A 158 -11.17 -1.23 -16.32
C ALA A 158 -11.95 -0.94 -17.60
N ASN A 159 -11.46 -1.37 -18.76
CA ASN A 159 -12.18 -1.28 -20.03
C ASN A 159 -13.45 -2.12 -20.00
N ALA A 160 -13.40 -3.32 -19.42
CA ALA A 160 -14.55 -4.20 -19.31
C ALA A 160 -15.67 -3.55 -18.47
N TYR A 161 -15.35 -2.85 -17.37
CA TYR A 161 -16.35 -2.08 -16.63
C TYR A 161 -17.04 -0.99 -17.47
N ILE A 162 -16.28 -0.28 -18.32
CA ILE A 162 -16.82 0.81 -19.17
C ILE A 162 -17.63 0.28 -20.35
N PHE A 163 -17.15 -0.78 -21.03
CA PHE A 163 -17.73 -1.25 -22.29
C PHE A 163 -18.73 -2.39 -22.13
N SER A 164 -18.87 -2.96 -20.93
CA SER A 164 -19.91 -3.96 -20.64
C SER A 164 -21.30 -3.31 -20.60
N PRO A 165 -22.36 -4.08 -20.91
CA PRO A 165 -23.72 -3.61 -20.72
C PRO A 165 -24.01 -3.32 -19.25
N GLY A 166 -24.02 -2.05 -18.88
CA GLY A 166 -24.20 -1.60 -17.50
C GLY A 166 -24.34 -0.08 -17.44
N ARG A 167 -24.03 0.51 -16.28
CA ARG A 167 -24.16 1.95 -16.05
C ARG A 167 -22.85 2.62 -15.63
N THR A 168 -21.74 1.92 -15.63
CA THR A 168 -20.43 2.48 -15.27
C THR A 168 -20.02 3.53 -16.30
N VAL A 169 -19.73 4.74 -15.83
CA VAL A 169 -19.38 5.89 -16.67
C VAL A 169 -17.93 6.33 -16.51
N ALA A 170 -17.31 5.97 -15.38
CA ALA A 170 -15.90 6.29 -15.12
C ALA A 170 -15.25 5.21 -14.25
N VAL A 171 -14.00 4.90 -14.56
CA VAL A 171 -13.16 3.98 -13.79
C VAL A 171 -11.81 4.64 -13.52
N LEU A 172 -11.34 4.60 -12.27
CA LEU A 172 -9.99 4.95 -11.87
C LEU A 172 -9.22 3.65 -11.69
N ALA A 173 -8.11 3.44 -12.42
CA ALA A 173 -7.37 2.18 -12.38
C ALA A 173 -5.88 2.38 -12.67
N ASN A 174 -5.03 1.47 -12.16
CA ASN A 174 -3.59 1.55 -12.35
C ASN A 174 -3.13 0.77 -13.59
N SER A 175 -2.21 1.35 -14.36
CA SER A 175 -1.67 0.74 -15.57
C SER A 175 -0.43 -0.12 -15.37
N VAL A 176 0.15 -0.08 -14.18
CA VAL A 176 1.38 -0.79 -13.81
C VAL A 176 1.24 -1.50 -12.48
N ASN A 177 2.28 -2.23 -12.10
CA ASN A 177 2.37 -2.82 -10.76
C ASN A 177 2.43 -1.72 -9.69
N VAL A 178 1.62 -1.84 -8.63
CA VAL A 178 1.52 -0.85 -7.57
C VAL A 178 1.67 -1.48 -6.20
N LEU A 179 2.23 -0.71 -5.28
CA LEU A 179 2.12 -1.00 -3.85
C LEU A 179 0.78 -0.44 -3.36
N GLN A 180 -0.01 -1.27 -2.72
CA GLN A 180 -1.34 -0.93 -2.22
C GLN A 180 -1.28 -0.13 -0.90
N ASP A 181 -0.34 0.81 -0.80
CA ASP A 181 -0.12 1.69 0.34
C ASP A 181 -0.47 3.14 -0.02
N LYS A 182 -1.58 3.33 -0.75
CA LYS A 182 -2.08 4.62 -1.19
C LYS A 182 -3.27 5.05 -0.34
N TRP A 183 -3.47 6.35 -0.28
CA TRP A 183 -4.69 6.92 0.26
C TRP A 183 -5.76 6.99 -0.85
N VAL A 184 -6.27 5.81 -1.23
CA VAL A 184 -7.13 5.64 -2.42
C VAL A 184 -8.50 6.29 -2.29
N ASP A 185 -9.01 6.46 -1.08
CA ASP A 185 -10.28 7.11 -0.77
C ASP A 185 -10.16 8.62 -0.51
N ARG A 186 -8.97 9.19 -0.75
CA ARG A 186 -8.73 10.64 -0.64
C ARG A 186 -9.74 11.40 -1.50
N TYR A 187 -10.52 12.25 -0.86
CA TYR A 187 -11.57 13.07 -1.47
C TYR A 187 -12.76 12.31 -2.10
N VAL A 188 -12.84 10.99 -2.01
CA VAL A 188 -14.01 10.23 -2.51
C VAL A 188 -15.31 10.78 -1.95
N GLY A 189 -15.36 11.14 -0.65
CA GLY A 189 -16.52 11.75 -0.02
C GLY A 189 -16.97 13.10 -0.64
N LEU A 190 -16.08 13.80 -1.36
CA LEU A 190 -16.40 15.05 -2.04
C LEU A 190 -17.21 14.85 -3.33
N THR A 191 -17.22 13.65 -3.89
CA THR A 191 -18.09 13.31 -5.03
C THR A 191 -19.58 13.46 -4.63
N GLY A 192 -19.91 13.11 -3.39
CA GLY A 192 -21.25 13.34 -2.83
C GLY A 192 -21.58 14.82 -2.54
N LEU A 193 -20.61 15.73 -2.71
CA LEU A 193 -20.76 17.18 -2.61
C LEU A 193 -20.55 17.88 -3.96
N GLY A 194 -20.71 17.16 -5.06
CA GLY A 194 -20.69 17.70 -6.42
C GLY A 194 -19.30 17.77 -7.06
N MET A 195 -18.28 17.10 -6.50
CA MET A 195 -16.97 16.97 -7.14
C MET A 195 -17.05 16.02 -8.33
N SER A 196 -16.64 16.44 -9.52
CA SER A 196 -16.52 15.58 -10.70
C SER A 196 -15.41 14.54 -10.55
N VAL A 197 -15.53 13.42 -11.26
CA VAL A 197 -14.51 12.35 -11.25
C VAL A 197 -13.17 12.86 -11.80
N GLY A 198 -13.21 13.77 -12.79
CA GLY A 198 -12.00 14.42 -13.29
C GLY A 198 -11.29 15.27 -12.24
N ASN A 199 -12.04 16.03 -11.42
CA ASN A 199 -11.46 16.77 -10.31
C ASN A 199 -10.96 15.81 -9.19
N LEU A 200 -11.69 14.72 -8.91
CA LEU A 200 -11.20 13.70 -7.99
C LEU A 200 -9.81 13.17 -8.44
N ALA A 201 -9.68 12.75 -9.70
CA ALA A 201 -8.41 12.28 -10.26
C ALA A 201 -7.31 13.37 -10.23
N LYS A 202 -7.66 14.62 -10.50
CA LYS A 202 -6.72 15.76 -10.48
C LYS A 202 -6.19 16.06 -9.08
N TYR A 203 -7.03 16.00 -8.04
CA TYR A 203 -6.66 16.40 -6.68
C TYR A 203 -6.22 15.25 -5.79
N ALA A 204 -6.43 14.00 -6.22
CA ALA A 204 -5.85 12.80 -5.62
C ALA A 204 -4.98 12.05 -6.65
N PRO A 205 -3.94 12.68 -7.24
CA PRO A 205 -3.20 12.12 -8.35
C PRO A 205 -2.23 11.03 -7.88
N TYR A 206 -2.17 9.97 -8.67
CA TYR A 206 -1.09 8.99 -8.65
C TYR A 206 -0.63 8.78 -10.10
N LEU A 207 0.69 8.79 -10.34
CA LEU A 207 1.25 8.73 -11.71
C LEU A 207 0.85 7.44 -12.46
N GLU A 208 0.67 6.37 -11.73
CA GLU A 208 0.28 5.07 -12.26
C GLU A 208 -1.22 4.92 -12.51
N GLN A 209 -2.05 5.83 -11.98
CA GLN A 209 -3.51 5.77 -12.08
C GLN A 209 -4.02 6.55 -13.28
N HIS A 210 -4.97 5.97 -13.98
CA HIS A 210 -5.67 6.58 -15.12
C HIS A 210 -7.17 6.68 -14.84
N LEU A 211 -7.77 7.73 -15.37
CA LEU A 211 -9.21 7.86 -15.48
C LEU A 211 -9.65 7.40 -16.88
N ILE A 212 -10.49 6.39 -16.92
CA ILE A 212 -11.08 5.83 -18.13
C ILE A 212 -12.57 6.11 -18.10
N GLY A 213 -13.13 6.71 -19.17
CA GLY A 213 -14.54 7.11 -19.25
C GLY A 213 -14.74 8.62 -19.18
N ASP A 214 -15.84 9.09 -18.60
CA ASP A 214 -16.26 10.48 -18.59
C ASP A 214 -15.69 11.26 -17.39
N PRO A 215 -14.70 12.16 -17.58
CA PRO A 215 -14.16 12.98 -16.50
C PRO A 215 -15.13 14.04 -15.99
N THR A 216 -16.15 14.38 -16.76
CA THR A 216 -17.11 15.42 -16.40
C THR A 216 -18.26 14.91 -15.55
N PHE A 217 -18.38 13.58 -15.43
CA PHE A 217 -19.41 12.97 -14.61
C PHE A 217 -19.30 13.41 -13.15
N ARG A 218 -20.41 13.80 -12.57
CA ARG A 218 -20.56 14.13 -11.14
C ARG A 218 -21.91 13.72 -10.61
N PHE A 219 -21.96 13.43 -9.32
CA PHE A 219 -23.22 13.26 -8.60
C PHE A 219 -23.80 14.63 -8.22
N ALA A 220 -25.11 14.69 -8.05
CA ALA A 220 -25.75 15.86 -7.47
C ALA A 220 -25.27 16.03 -6.02
N SER A 221 -24.96 17.27 -5.62
CA SER A 221 -24.55 17.53 -4.25
C SER A 221 -25.66 17.20 -3.24
N ALA A 222 -25.34 16.44 -2.23
CA ALA A 222 -26.23 16.12 -1.11
C ALA A 222 -26.51 17.36 -0.22
N ASP A 223 -25.63 18.35 -0.23
CA ASP A 223 -25.84 19.65 0.41
C ASP A 223 -25.93 20.74 -0.66
N LYS A 224 -27.14 21.23 -0.95
CA LYS A 224 -27.40 22.23 -1.98
C LYS A 224 -26.62 23.55 -1.82
N ARG A 225 -26.03 23.80 -0.65
CA ARG A 225 -25.19 24.99 -0.37
C ARG A 225 -23.74 24.77 -0.80
N ILE A 226 -23.36 23.56 -1.17
CA ILE A 226 -21.99 23.17 -1.49
C ILE A 226 -21.98 22.54 -2.88
N ASP A 227 -21.18 23.08 -3.77
CA ASP A 227 -20.77 22.50 -5.04
C ASP A 227 -19.25 22.55 -5.11
N VAL A 228 -18.60 21.41 -4.96
CA VAL A 228 -17.13 21.36 -4.86
C VAL A 228 -16.47 21.77 -6.18
N ASP A 229 -17.03 21.43 -7.34
CA ASP A 229 -16.48 21.87 -8.63
C ASP A 229 -16.54 23.40 -8.77
N GLU A 230 -17.61 24.03 -8.29
CA GLU A 230 -17.72 25.49 -8.28
C GLU A 230 -16.73 26.13 -7.30
N LEU A 231 -16.56 25.55 -6.09
CA LEU A 231 -15.55 25.99 -5.14
C LEU A 231 -14.12 25.91 -5.72
N LEU A 232 -13.82 24.83 -6.46
CA LEU A 232 -12.54 24.65 -7.14
C LEU A 232 -12.34 25.63 -8.29
N ARG A 233 -13.39 25.98 -9.01
CA ARG A 233 -13.36 26.95 -10.10
C ARG A 233 -13.13 28.38 -9.60
N GLN A 234 -13.80 28.78 -8.53
CA GLN A 234 -13.65 30.09 -7.91
C GLN A 234 -12.31 30.22 -7.17
N ASP A 235 -11.88 29.15 -6.54
CA ASP A 235 -10.58 28.97 -5.87
C ASP A 235 -10.17 30.14 -4.95
N SER A 236 -11.13 30.66 -4.17
CA SER A 236 -10.94 31.81 -3.29
C SER A 236 -10.23 31.45 -1.97
N PRO A 237 -9.08 32.06 -1.62
CA PRO A 237 -8.41 31.83 -0.35
C PRO A 237 -9.28 32.12 0.88
N ALA A 238 -10.12 33.17 0.81
CA ALA A 238 -11.05 33.49 1.90
C ALA A 238 -12.09 32.37 2.11
N THR A 239 -12.60 31.80 1.00
CA THR A 239 -13.52 30.67 1.05
C THR A 239 -12.83 29.45 1.67
N TRP A 240 -11.61 29.11 1.26
CA TRP A 240 -10.87 27.98 1.82
C TRP A 240 -10.58 28.15 3.31
N LYS A 241 -10.21 29.36 3.77
CA LYS A 241 -10.02 29.64 5.20
C LYS A 241 -11.30 29.41 6.00
N ARG A 242 -12.44 29.92 5.51
CA ARG A 242 -13.73 29.69 6.14
C ARG A 242 -14.12 28.22 6.18
N LEU A 243 -13.93 27.48 5.07
CA LEU A 243 -14.25 26.05 5.01
C LEU A 243 -13.37 25.21 5.94
N LEU A 244 -12.10 25.58 6.09
CA LEU A 244 -11.21 24.93 7.06
C LEU A 244 -11.71 25.12 8.49
N ALA A 245 -12.17 26.30 8.84
CA ALA A 245 -12.63 26.62 10.19
C ALA A 245 -14.01 26.01 10.50
N ASP A 246 -14.98 26.14 9.58
CA ASP A 246 -16.39 26.00 9.90
C ASP A 246 -17.09 24.81 9.18
N SER A 247 -16.40 24.10 8.28
CA SER A 247 -17.07 23.02 7.57
C SER A 247 -17.33 21.80 8.45
N ARG A 248 -18.55 21.25 8.36
CA ARG A 248 -18.91 19.98 8.99
C ARG A 248 -18.42 18.74 8.22
N TYR A 249 -17.80 18.94 7.07
CA TYR A 249 -17.31 17.87 6.21
C TYR A 249 -15.78 17.78 6.27
N PRO A 250 -15.23 16.78 6.99
CA PRO A 250 -13.77 16.65 7.13
C PRO A 250 -13.01 16.55 5.81
N ALA A 251 -13.59 15.89 4.80
CA ALA A 251 -12.99 15.83 3.47
C ALA A 251 -12.87 17.20 2.80
N LEU A 252 -13.83 18.10 3.02
CA LEU A 252 -13.78 19.48 2.51
C LEU A 252 -12.77 20.33 3.28
N GLN A 253 -12.65 20.14 4.59
CA GLN A 253 -11.58 20.76 5.37
C GLN A 253 -10.20 20.27 4.92
N ALA A 254 -10.05 18.96 4.66
CA ALA A 254 -8.80 18.39 4.14
C ALA A 254 -8.44 19.01 2.76
N LEU A 255 -9.41 19.16 1.86
CA LEU A 255 -9.19 19.87 0.61
C LEU A 255 -8.78 21.34 0.83
N ALA A 256 -9.38 22.02 1.81
CA ALA A 256 -9.02 23.38 2.15
C ALA A 256 -7.58 23.49 2.70
N VAL A 257 -7.11 22.52 3.50
CA VAL A 257 -5.70 22.42 3.92
C VAL A 257 -4.79 22.35 2.70
N GLU A 258 -5.07 21.45 1.76
CA GLU A 258 -4.29 21.31 0.51
C GLU A 258 -4.26 22.63 -0.28
N LYS A 259 -5.42 23.26 -0.50
CA LYS A 259 -5.53 24.50 -1.27
C LYS A 259 -4.79 25.66 -0.62
N LEU A 260 -4.87 25.80 0.68
CA LEU A 260 -4.18 26.85 1.44
C LEU A 260 -2.67 26.60 1.49
N PHE A 261 -2.24 25.36 1.67
CA PHE A 261 -0.83 24.99 1.63
C PHE A 261 -0.18 25.30 0.27
N ARG A 262 -0.83 24.87 -0.84
CA ARG A 262 -0.34 25.16 -2.21
C ARG A 262 -0.20 26.66 -2.51
N ARG A 263 -0.87 27.50 -1.76
CA ARG A 263 -0.81 28.97 -1.87
C ARG A 263 0.17 29.60 -0.89
N GLY A 264 0.88 28.83 -0.09
CA GLY A 264 1.75 29.32 0.97
C GLY A 264 1.01 30.01 2.12
N ALA A 265 -0.31 29.77 2.25
CA ALA A 265 -1.13 30.35 3.32
C ALA A 265 -1.16 29.49 4.61
N LEU A 266 -0.58 28.31 4.59
CA LEU A 266 -0.28 27.47 5.75
C LEU A 266 1.21 27.15 5.74
N SER A 267 1.84 27.39 6.88
CA SER A 267 3.23 27.03 7.13
C SER A 267 3.35 25.55 7.54
N SER A 268 4.58 25.03 7.54
CA SER A 268 4.88 23.71 8.09
C SER A 268 4.45 23.59 9.56
N ALA A 269 4.63 24.64 10.38
CA ALA A 269 4.17 24.66 11.76
C ALA A 269 2.63 24.61 11.88
N ASP A 270 1.90 25.26 10.96
CA ASP A 270 0.43 25.19 10.91
C ASP A 270 -0.05 23.77 10.57
N LEU A 271 0.64 23.10 9.65
CA LEU A 271 0.36 21.72 9.30
C LEU A 271 0.62 20.78 10.47
N LEU A 272 1.76 20.93 11.16
CA LEU A 272 2.07 20.13 12.34
C LEU A 272 1.04 20.33 13.46
N ARG A 273 0.61 21.58 13.70
CA ARG A 273 -0.47 21.87 14.65
C ARG A 273 -1.77 21.18 14.24
N THR A 274 -2.16 21.26 12.96
CA THR A 274 -3.35 20.58 12.44
C THR A 274 -3.25 19.05 12.64
N PHE A 275 -2.07 18.49 12.41
CA PHE A 275 -1.81 17.06 12.62
C PHE A 275 -1.96 16.66 14.10
N ARG A 276 -1.46 17.45 15.04
CA ARG A 276 -1.52 17.17 16.47
C ARG A 276 -2.92 17.32 17.07
N GLU A 277 -3.64 18.37 16.66
CA GLU A 277 -4.84 18.83 17.36
C GLU A 277 -6.15 18.34 16.74
N SER A 278 -6.13 17.87 15.48
CA SER A 278 -7.35 17.48 14.81
C SER A 278 -7.86 16.10 15.23
N ASP A 279 -9.11 16.02 15.65
CA ASP A 279 -9.82 14.75 15.87
C ASP A 279 -10.10 14.00 14.55
N SER A 280 -10.10 14.72 13.43
CA SER A 280 -10.36 14.15 12.11
C SER A 280 -9.14 13.45 11.53
N HIS A 281 -9.22 12.13 11.35
CA HIS A 281 -8.18 11.36 10.66
C HIS A 281 -7.92 11.86 9.23
N GLN A 282 -8.92 12.38 8.53
CA GLN A 282 -8.75 12.96 7.18
C GLN A 282 -7.90 14.23 7.20
N LEU A 283 -8.10 15.10 8.20
CA LEU A 283 -7.28 16.29 8.35
C LEU A 283 -5.85 15.93 8.77
N ARG A 284 -5.68 15.02 9.73
CA ARG A 284 -4.34 14.55 10.12
C ARG A 284 -3.60 13.95 8.94
N MET A 285 -4.25 13.07 8.19
CA MET A 285 -3.64 12.46 7.00
C MET A 285 -3.27 13.51 5.94
N GLN A 286 -4.14 14.50 5.70
CA GLN A 286 -3.85 15.58 4.74
C GLN A 286 -2.69 16.45 5.20
N ALA A 287 -2.66 16.84 6.47
CA ALA A 287 -1.57 17.61 7.05
C ALA A 287 -0.24 16.85 6.94
N PHE A 288 -0.26 15.54 7.25
CA PHE A 288 0.90 14.66 7.12
C PHE A 288 1.41 14.59 5.66
N VAL A 289 0.52 14.39 4.70
CA VAL A 289 0.88 14.38 3.26
C VAL A 289 1.55 15.71 2.85
N ASN A 290 0.99 16.85 3.27
CA ASN A 290 1.61 18.15 2.96
C ASN A 290 2.95 18.34 3.67
N LEU A 291 3.13 17.85 4.91
CA LEU A 291 4.40 17.91 5.63
C LEU A 291 5.52 17.14 4.93
N THR A 292 5.21 16.06 4.18
CA THR A 292 6.22 15.34 3.39
C THR A 292 6.92 16.25 2.35
N GLU A 293 6.25 17.32 1.93
CA GLU A 293 6.80 18.28 0.96
C GLU A 293 7.64 19.38 1.65
N CYS A 294 7.40 19.63 2.94
CA CYS A 294 8.17 20.62 3.71
C CYS A 294 9.61 20.15 4.00
N ARG A 295 9.79 18.88 4.28
CA ARG A 295 11.10 18.21 4.48
C ARG A 295 11.94 18.85 5.60
N ASP A 296 11.29 19.35 6.63
CA ASP A 296 11.89 20.06 7.76
C ASP A 296 11.70 19.28 9.07
N ASP A 297 12.08 19.88 10.21
CA ASP A 297 11.94 19.24 11.52
C ASP A 297 10.49 18.94 11.89
N ASN A 298 9.53 19.74 11.42
CA ASN A 298 8.10 19.48 11.64
C ASN A 298 7.64 18.20 10.92
N PHE A 299 8.22 17.92 9.75
CA PHE A 299 7.98 16.64 9.05
C PHE A 299 8.53 15.46 9.85
N ILE A 300 9.76 15.58 10.38
CA ILE A 300 10.36 14.52 11.21
C ILE A 300 9.52 14.26 12.46
N GLU A 301 9.07 15.33 13.11
CA GLU A 301 8.19 15.21 14.27
C GLU A 301 6.83 14.57 13.91
N ALA A 302 6.25 14.92 12.77
CA ALA A 302 5.01 14.31 12.30
C ALA A 302 5.17 12.80 12.04
N ILE A 303 6.32 12.34 11.51
CA ILE A 303 6.61 10.91 11.39
C ILE A 303 6.61 10.25 12.77
N ALA A 304 7.32 10.80 13.75
CA ALA A 304 7.41 10.24 15.09
C ALA A 304 6.04 10.14 15.75
N LEU A 305 5.21 11.19 15.68
CA LEU A 305 3.84 11.20 16.19
C LEU A 305 2.93 10.22 15.44
N GLY A 306 3.06 10.19 14.12
CA GLY A 306 2.26 9.33 13.24
C GLY A 306 2.46 7.84 13.51
N MET A 307 3.62 7.44 14.02
CA MET A 307 3.91 6.05 14.41
C MET A 307 3.01 5.53 15.54
N SER A 308 2.24 6.38 16.20
CA SER A 308 1.28 6.01 17.25
C SER A 308 -0.12 6.56 16.99
N ASP A 309 -0.43 6.99 15.77
CA ASP A 309 -1.77 7.47 15.41
C ASP A 309 -2.80 6.34 15.50
N ASN A 310 -3.98 6.67 15.97
CA ASN A 310 -5.10 5.72 16.09
C ASN A 310 -5.79 5.39 14.75
N TYR A 311 -5.41 6.07 13.68
CA TYR A 311 -5.84 5.76 12.31
C TYR A 311 -4.72 5.03 11.59
N GLU A 312 -4.91 3.76 11.31
CA GLU A 312 -3.90 2.85 10.75
C GLU A 312 -3.25 3.39 9.46
N MET A 313 -3.99 4.11 8.61
CA MET A 313 -3.43 4.69 7.40
C MET A 313 -2.35 5.75 7.70
N VAL A 314 -2.56 6.60 8.72
CA VAL A 314 -1.54 7.57 9.16
C VAL A 314 -0.31 6.85 9.70
N GLU A 315 -0.51 5.83 10.55
CA GLU A 315 0.58 5.02 11.10
C GLU A 315 1.38 4.32 9.98
N ARG A 316 0.69 3.74 9.00
CA ARG A 316 1.31 3.10 7.82
C ARG A 316 2.14 4.08 7.00
N PHE A 317 1.59 5.28 6.72
CA PHE A 317 2.32 6.32 6.00
C PHE A 317 3.53 6.82 6.78
N ALA A 318 3.42 6.99 8.10
CA ALA A 318 4.55 7.33 8.95
C ALA A 318 5.63 6.24 8.90
N ALA A 319 5.26 4.96 9.00
CA ALA A 319 6.18 3.83 8.87
C ALA A 319 6.88 3.80 7.50
N ASN A 320 6.19 4.10 6.40
CA ASN A 320 6.80 4.23 5.08
C ASN A 320 7.79 5.40 5.01
N MET A 321 7.50 6.51 5.68
CA MET A 321 8.37 7.69 5.70
C MET A 321 9.64 7.49 6.54
N LEU A 322 9.66 6.56 7.51
CA LEU A 322 10.89 6.15 8.20
C LEU A 322 11.97 5.76 7.19
N ALA A 323 11.66 4.83 6.28
CA ALA A 323 12.60 4.34 5.26
C ALA A 323 13.06 5.45 4.29
N LYS A 324 12.21 6.45 4.05
CA LYS A 324 12.52 7.56 3.15
C LYS A 324 13.37 8.63 3.80
N SER A 325 13.11 8.93 5.07
CA SER A 325 13.82 9.95 5.85
C SER A 325 15.18 9.46 6.37
N GLY A 326 15.22 8.28 6.98
CA GLY A 326 16.42 7.75 7.63
C GLY A 326 16.97 8.64 8.75
N ASP A 327 16.16 9.55 9.31
CA ASP A 327 16.57 10.40 10.41
C ASP A 327 16.67 9.58 11.70
N GLU A 328 17.86 9.56 12.32
CA GLU A 328 18.12 8.77 13.52
C GLU A 328 17.26 9.17 14.72
N ARG A 329 16.74 10.40 14.76
CA ARG A 329 15.77 10.86 15.77
C ARG A 329 14.48 10.05 15.77
N LEU A 330 14.20 9.31 14.70
CA LEU A 330 13.02 8.47 14.53
C LEU A 330 13.19 7.06 15.12
N ILE A 331 14.40 6.65 15.46
CA ILE A 331 14.70 5.32 16.02
C ILE A 331 13.82 5.02 17.25
N PRO A 332 13.66 5.92 18.24
CA PRO A 332 12.81 5.65 19.39
C PRO A 332 11.36 5.36 19.03
N ALA A 333 10.77 6.12 18.11
CA ALA A 333 9.37 5.92 17.69
C ALA A 333 9.20 4.62 16.89
N MET A 334 10.17 4.28 16.02
CA MET A 334 10.17 3.03 15.26
C MET A 334 10.24 1.81 16.18
N ILE A 335 11.11 1.83 17.17
CA ILE A 335 11.28 0.74 18.14
C ILE A 335 10.05 0.62 19.04
N ALA A 336 9.49 1.73 19.53
CA ALA A 336 8.26 1.73 20.30
C ALA A 336 7.08 1.09 19.54
N SER A 337 6.95 1.40 18.24
CA SER A 337 5.95 0.78 17.39
C SER A 337 6.20 -0.72 17.18
N SER A 338 7.44 -1.14 16.99
CA SER A 338 7.82 -2.55 16.86
C SER A 338 7.53 -3.35 18.15
N ILE A 339 7.77 -2.75 19.32
CA ILE A 339 7.49 -3.35 20.63
C ILE A 339 5.99 -3.45 20.88
N ARG A 340 5.20 -2.44 20.52
CA ARG A 340 3.75 -2.42 20.76
C ARG A 340 3.01 -3.58 20.11
N ASN A 341 3.67 -4.39 19.29
CA ASN A 341 3.11 -5.54 18.58
C ASN A 341 1.85 -5.15 17.82
N ASN A 342 2.04 -4.30 16.82
CA ASN A 342 0.96 -3.76 16.00
C ASN A 342 0.15 -4.86 15.33
N THR A 343 -1.16 -4.74 15.37
CA THR A 343 -2.08 -5.70 14.74
C THR A 343 -2.21 -5.49 13.22
N SER A 344 -1.62 -4.43 12.66
CA SER A 344 -1.57 -4.20 11.22
C SER A 344 -0.36 -4.89 10.59
N GLU A 345 -0.62 -5.92 9.78
CA GLU A 345 0.42 -6.58 8.98
C GLU A 345 1.13 -5.59 8.03
N ARG A 346 0.43 -4.54 7.59
CA ARG A 346 0.99 -3.52 6.68
C ARG A 346 1.95 -2.56 7.40
N VAL A 347 1.62 -2.15 8.62
CA VAL A 347 2.54 -1.34 9.44
C VAL A 347 3.77 -2.16 9.80
N GLU A 348 3.61 -3.42 10.23
CA GLU A 348 4.71 -4.33 10.52
C GLU A 348 5.62 -4.54 9.30
N PHE A 349 5.04 -4.75 8.12
CA PHE A 349 5.77 -4.85 6.87
C PHE A 349 6.60 -3.58 6.60
N SER A 350 6.00 -2.39 6.76
CA SER A 350 6.67 -1.12 6.53
C SER A 350 7.81 -0.88 7.51
N LEU A 351 7.64 -1.26 8.79
CA LEU A 351 8.71 -1.23 9.80
C LEU A 351 9.88 -2.13 9.41
N LYS A 352 9.62 -3.38 9.01
CA LYS A 352 10.66 -4.32 8.54
C LYS A 352 11.38 -3.82 7.29
N GLN A 353 10.70 -3.09 6.40
CA GLN A 353 11.34 -2.44 5.25
C GLN A 353 12.16 -1.20 5.64
N ALA A 354 11.82 -0.52 6.73
CA ALA A 354 12.55 0.64 7.20
C ALA A 354 13.83 0.28 7.98
N MET A 355 13.82 -0.80 8.76
CA MET A 355 14.95 -1.21 9.61
C MET A 355 16.30 -1.24 8.89
N PRO A 356 16.43 -1.77 7.65
CA PRO A 356 17.72 -1.81 6.95
C PRO A 356 18.25 -0.42 6.53
N MET A 357 17.44 0.62 6.64
CA MET A 357 17.84 2.00 6.29
C MET A 357 18.55 2.71 7.45
N PHE A 358 18.56 2.09 8.65
CA PHE A 358 19.14 2.59 9.88
C PHE A 358 20.31 1.72 10.35
N ASP A 359 21.16 2.27 11.21
CA ASP A 359 22.21 1.51 11.87
C ASP A 359 21.62 0.45 12.82
N GLY A 360 21.95 -0.81 12.54
CA GLY A 360 21.43 -1.95 13.31
C GLY A 360 21.86 -1.96 14.78
N GLU A 361 23.04 -1.46 15.10
CA GLU A 361 23.53 -1.39 16.49
C GLU A 361 22.71 -0.37 17.28
N LYS A 362 22.39 0.78 16.67
CA LYS A 362 21.52 1.80 17.28
C LYS A 362 20.09 1.29 17.48
N LEU A 363 19.56 0.51 16.53
CA LEU A 363 18.23 -0.10 16.67
C LEU A 363 18.18 -1.08 17.84
N ILE A 364 19.19 -1.94 17.96
CA ILE A 364 19.28 -2.91 19.06
C ILE A 364 19.46 -2.19 20.40
N ALA A 365 20.36 -1.21 20.49
CA ALA A 365 20.56 -0.45 21.72
C ALA A 365 19.28 0.23 22.21
N GLU A 366 18.51 0.81 21.30
CA GLU A 366 17.24 1.44 21.64
C GLU A 366 16.17 0.41 22.03
N PHE A 367 16.15 -0.76 21.39
CA PHE A 367 15.28 -1.86 21.77
C PHE A 367 15.57 -2.36 23.20
N GLU A 368 16.83 -2.58 23.52
CA GLU A 368 17.27 -3.01 24.87
C GLU A 368 16.91 -1.97 25.95
N ARG A 369 16.90 -0.69 25.57
CA ARG A 369 16.50 0.40 26.47
C ARG A 369 15.01 0.43 26.76
N GLN A 370 14.17 0.21 25.72
CA GLN A 370 12.70 0.35 25.83
C GLN A 370 12.01 -0.92 26.32
N PHE A 371 12.49 -2.09 25.92
CA PHE A 371 11.78 -3.35 26.16
C PHE A 371 11.55 -3.69 27.65
N PRO A 372 12.49 -3.40 28.60
CA PRO A 372 12.29 -3.67 30.03
C PRO A 372 11.07 -2.98 30.65
N GLU A 373 10.56 -1.91 30.03
CA GLU A 373 9.38 -1.17 30.48
C GLU A 373 8.05 -1.80 30.03
N THR A 374 8.10 -2.97 29.37
CA THR A 374 6.91 -3.65 28.83
C THR A 374 6.30 -4.64 29.84
N ASN A 375 5.00 -4.95 29.64
CA ASN A 375 4.22 -5.85 30.49
C ASN A 375 3.69 -7.07 29.71
N TYR A 376 4.51 -7.68 28.88
CA TYR A 376 4.10 -8.89 28.17
C TYR A 376 4.02 -10.10 29.11
N ILE A 377 2.97 -10.94 28.94
CA ILE A 377 2.80 -12.17 29.73
C ILE A 377 3.95 -13.15 29.49
N ASP A 378 4.39 -13.30 28.23
CA ASP A 378 5.59 -14.08 27.84
C ASP A 378 6.67 -13.13 27.32
N SER A 379 7.25 -12.36 28.24
CA SER A 379 8.26 -11.34 27.90
C SER A 379 9.49 -11.95 27.24
N GLU A 380 9.94 -13.15 27.64
CA GLU A 380 11.12 -13.78 27.09
C GLU A 380 10.94 -14.15 25.61
N THR A 381 9.81 -14.78 25.27
CA THR A 381 9.51 -15.14 23.89
C THR A 381 9.33 -13.89 23.02
N VAL A 382 8.60 -12.88 23.50
CA VAL A 382 8.37 -11.63 22.77
C VAL A 382 9.69 -10.89 22.54
N TYR A 383 10.51 -10.76 23.57
CA TYR A 383 11.85 -10.17 23.47
C TYR A 383 12.67 -10.84 22.37
N ARG A 384 12.80 -12.17 22.42
CA ARG A 384 13.58 -12.94 21.45
C ARG A 384 13.07 -12.76 20.02
N LEU A 385 11.75 -12.77 19.81
CA LEU A 385 11.13 -12.63 18.47
C LEU A 385 11.37 -11.25 17.89
N ILE A 386 11.14 -10.18 18.67
CA ILE A 386 11.31 -8.79 18.19
C ILE A 386 12.81 -8.52 17.95
N ARG A 387 13.67 -8.89 18.88
CA ARG A 387 15.12 -8.70 18.77
C ARG A 387 15.65 -9.40 17.52
N HIS A 388 15.28 -10.67 17.30
CA HIS A 388 15.67 -11.41 16.11
C HIS A 388 15.16 -10.73 14.82
N SER A 389 13.92 -10.24 14.83
CA SER A 389 13.35 -9.49 13.68
C SER A 389 14.18 -8.24 13.36
N ILE A 390 14.58 -7.47 14.37
CA ILE A 390 15.42 -6.28 14.16
C ILE A 390 16.79 -6.70 13.60
N GLU A 391 17.47 -7.69 14.19
CA GLU A 391 18.78 -8.16 13.75
C GLU A 391 18.81 -8.64 12.29
N VAL A 392 17.81 -9.41 11.92
CA VAL A 392 17.73 -9.95 10.54
C VAL A 392 17.42 -8.85 9.54
N ASN A 393 16.45 -7.98 9.83
CA ASN A 393 16.04 -6.95 8.89
C ASN A 393 17.08 -5.83 8.77
N ALA A 394 17.69 -5.37 9.87
CA ALA A 394 18.70 -4.31 9.83
C ALA A 394 19.92 -4.64 8.95
N LYS A 395 20.30 -5.91 8.82
CA LYS A 395 21.43 -6.35 8.00
C LYS A 395 21.13 -6.51 6.52
N ARG A 396 19.86 -6.46 6.12
CA ARG A 396 19.40 -6.92 4.79
C ARG A 396 20.11 -6.25 3.61
N TRP A 397 20.42 -4.97 3.68
CA TRP A 397 21.03 -4.22 2.56
C TRP A 397 22.44 -3.75 2.82
N THR A 398 22.94 -3.84 4.06
CA THR A 398 24.29 -3.41 4.45
C THR A 398 25.37 -4.13 3.63
N ALA A 399 25.23 -5.45 3.43
CA ALA A 399 26.18 -6.21 2.62
C ALA A 399 26.22 -5.74 1.16
N THR A 400 25.06 -5.41 0.55
CA THR A 400 24.97 -4.88 -0.80
C THR A 400 25.66 -3.51 -0.90
N MET A 401 25.44 -2.63 0.07
CA MET A 401 26.11 -1.32 0.08
C MET A 401 27.62 -1.44 0.29
N LYS A 402 28.07 -2.34 1.16
CA LYS A 402 29.51 -2.65 1.30
C LYS A 402 30.11 -3.19 0.01
N SER A 403 29.37 -4.01 -0.73
CA SER A 403 29.82 -4.58 -2.02
C SER A 403 30.02 -3.52 -3.10
N VAL A 404 29.36 -2.36 -3.03
CA VAL A 404 29.63 -1.21 -3.93
C VAL A 404 31.08 -0.75 -3.79
N MET A 405 31.62 -0.77 -2.57
CA MET A 405 32.96 -0.29 -2.23
C MET A 405 34.04 -1.39 -2.29
N ASP A 406 33.65 -2.64 -2.46
CA ASP A 406 34.57 -3.79 -2.51
C ASP A 406 35.47 -3.71 -3.74
N PRO A 407 36.82 -3.66 -3.61
CA PRO A 407 37.73 -3.63 -4.72
C PRO A 407 37.65 -4.87 -5.63
N GLU A 408 37.34 -6.05 -5.07
CA GLU A 408 37.21 -7.31 -5.81
C GLU A 408 35.88 -7.44 -6.57
N ARG A 409 34.95 -6.53 -6.35
CA ARG A 409 33.65 -6.55 -7.02
C ARG A 409 33.79 -6.23 -8.50
N THR A 410 33.27 -7.11 -9.36
CA THR A 410 33.26 -6.83 -10.80
C THR A 410 32.49 -5.54 -11.12
N LYS A 411 32.91 -4.79 -12.13
CA LYS A 411 32.22 -3.55 -12.54
C LYS A 411 30.71 -3.77 -12.77
N LYS A 412 30.35 -4.85 -13.48
CA LYS A 412 28.93 -5.21 -13.74
C LYS A 412 28.17 -5.43 -12.42
N GLY A 413 28.74 -6.16 -11.48
CA GLY A 413 28.12 -6.41 -10.18
C GLY A 413 27.98 -5.12 -9.37
N ARG A 414 29.03 -4.27 -9.34
CA ARG A 414 28.98 -2.97 -8.67
C ARG A 414 27.91 -2.05 -9.23
N MET A 415 27.75 -2.00 -10.54
CA MET A 415 26.68 -1.23 -11.18
C MET A 415 25.27 -1.74 -10.82
N GLN A 416 25.10 -3.03 -10.62
CA GLN A 416 23.83 -3.59 -10.11
C GLN A 416 23.57 -3.17 -8.66
N ASP A 417 24.60 -3.23 -7.82
CA ASP A 417 24.51 -2.85 -6.41
C ASP A 417 24.22 -1.34 -6.25
N ILE A 418 24.85 -0.48 -7.07
CA ILE A 418 24.54 0.96 -7.13
C ILE A 418 23.08 1.20 -7.54
N ARG A 419 22.57 0.47 -8.53
CA ARG A 419 21.16 0.59 -8.92
C ARG A 419 20.20 0.22 -7.79
N ALA A 420 20.58 -0.70 -6.92
CA ALA A 420 19.77 -1.06 -5.76
C ALA A 420 19.62 0.13 -4.76
N MET A 421 20.58 1.05 -4.69
CA MET A 421 20.51 2.24 -3.84
C MET A 421 19.27 3.12 -4.15
N ARG A 422 18.75 3.12 -5.39
CA ARG A 422 17.55 3.87 -5.76
C ARG A 422 16.30 3.47 -4.97
N ASN A 423 16.23 2.20 -4.56
CA ASN A 423 15.11 1.64 -3.84
C ASN A 423 15.40 1.44 -2.34
N TYR A 424 16.68 1.29 -1.99
CA TYR A 424 17.14 0.95 -0.65
C TYR A 424 18.11 2.02 -0.14
N HIS A 425 17.56 3.03 0.49
CA HIS A 425 18.28 4.19 0.98
C HIS A 425 18.94 3.88 2.32
N VAL A 426 20.08 3.19 2.32
CA VAL A 426 20.83 2.89 3.54
C VAL A 426 21.52 4.16 4.03
N HIS A 427 20.78 5.01 4.74
CA HIS A 427 21.16 6.40 5.06
C HIS A 427 22.43 6.50 5.91
N PHE A 428 22.63 5.59 6.86
CA PHE A 428 23.82 5.64 7.75
C PHE A 428 25.13 5.37 7.00
N MET A 429 25.09 4.77 5.82
CA MET A 429 26.26 4.51 4.97
C MET A 429 26.52 5.62 3.93
N VAL A 430 25.69 6.64 3.86
CA VAL A 430 25.86 7.74 2.88
C VAL A 430 27.26 8.39 2.95
N PRO A 431 27.84 8.73 4.12
CA PRO A 431 29.18 9.30 4.19
C PRO A 431 30.24 8.43 3.54
N GLU A 432 30.25 7.13 3.84
CA GLU A 432 31.23 6.18 3.29
C GLU A 432 31.06 6.01 1.76
N LEU A 433 29.82 5.94 1.29
CA LEU A 433 29.49 5.81 -0.13
C LEU A 433 29.87 7.08 -0.91
N LEU A 434 29.65 8.28 -0.35
CA LEU A 434 30.08 9.54 -0.94
C LEU A 434 31.61 9.62 -1.02
N ASP A 435 32.30 9.21 0.03
CA ASP A 435 33.75 9.15 0.07
C ASP A 435 34.33 8.19 -0.99
N TYR A 436 33.70 7.03 -1.13
CA TYR A 436 34.06 6.07 -2.18
C TYR A 436 33.83 6.70 -3.57
N MET A 437 32.67 7.31 -3.80
CA MET A 437 32.34 7.96 -5.07
C MET A 437 33.39 9.03 -5.45
N ARG A 438 33.75 9.93 -4.49
CA ARG A 438 34.74 10.98 -4.70
C ARG A 438 36.12 10.44 -5.04
N ARG A 439 36.50 9.28 -4.49
CA ARG A 439 37.80 8.63 -4.71
C ARG A 439 37.81 7.69 -5.92
N SER A 440 36.66 7.29 -6.44
CA SER A 440 36.55 6.43 -7.60
C SER A 440 37.17 7.09 -8.84
N GLY A 441 38.11 6.41 -9.48
CA GLY A 441 38.67 6.85 -10.75
C GLY A 441 37.80 6.51 -11.99
N ASP A 442 36.62 5.88 -11.79
CA ASP A 442 35.73 5.44 -12.87
C ASP A 442 34.55 6.42 -13.01
N PRO A 443 34.51 7.25 -14.10
CA PRO A 443 33.43 8.22 -14.29
C PRO A 443 32.04 7.59 -14.41
N GLU A 444 31.93 6.36 -14.91
CA GLU A 444 30.65 5.67 -15.07
C GLU A 444 30.08 5.26 -13.70
N VAL A 445 30.95 4.81 -12.79
CA VAL A 445 30.59 4.52 -11.40
C VAL A 445 30.16 5.80 -10.68
N GLN A 446 30.93 6.90 -10.85
CA GLN A 446 30.60 8.19 -10.26
C GLN A 446 29.22 8.69 -10.73
N GLN A 447 28.96 8.65 -12.04
CA GLN A 447 27.68 9.06 -12.61
C GLN A 447 26.51 8.20 -12.09
N ALA A 448 26.69 6.90 -12.04
CA ALA A 448 25.64 5.99 -11.54
C ALA A 448 25.33 6.22 -10.06
N MET A 449 26.36 6.52 -9.23
CA MET A 449 26.17 6.84 -7.82
C MET A 449 25.47 8.18 -7.63
N LEU A 450 25.85 9.22 -8.39
CA LEU A 450 25.15 10.51 -8.36
C LEU A 450 23.68 10.36 -8.73
N GLU A 451 23.39 9.60 -9.78
CA GLU A 451 22.01 9.29 -10.14
C GLU A 451 21.27 8.55 -9.04
N ALA A 452 21.90 7.55 -8.40
CA ALA A 452 21.29 6.81 -7.30
C ALA A 452 21.03 7.71 -6.08
N PHE A 453 21.94 8.59 -5.70
CA PHE A 453 21.75 9.57 -4.62
C PHE A 453 20.64 10.58 -4.95
N GLY A 454 20.41 10.90 -6.22
CA GLY A 454 19.28 11.74 -6.64
C GLY A 454 17.91 11.22 -6.20
N TRP A 455 17.79 9.94 -5.83
CA TRP A 455 16.56 9.34 -5.27
C TRP A 455 16.37 9.55 -3.76
N PHE A 456 17.39 10.03 -3.05
CA PHE A 456 17.35 10.27 -1.60
C PHE A 456 16.67 11.61 -1.24
N THR A 457 15.62 11.97 -1.97
CA THR A 457 14.98 13.29 -1.91
C THR A 457 14.37 13.68 -0.56
N LEU A 458 14.03 12.71 0.27
CA LEU A 458 13.49 12.90 1.62
C LEU A 458 14.49 12.55 2.72
N SER A 459 15.72 12.14 2.35
CA SER A 459 16.75 11.77 3.31
C SER A 459 17.11 12.92 4.22
N ALA A 460 17.31 12.63 5.50
CA ALA A 460 17.90 13.57 6.45
C ALA A 460 19.35 13.97 6.06
N ARG A 461 20.00 13.17 5.20
CA ARG A 461 21.37 13.42 4.69
C ARG A 461 21.42 14.00 3.28
N ARG A 462 20.31 14.54 2.76
CA ARG A 462 20.21 15.05 1.39
C ARG A 462 21.14 16.24 1.09
N ASP A 463 21.57 16.96 2.12
CA ASP A 463 22.41 18.15 1.99
C ASP A 463 23.94 17.81 2.03
N GLU A 464 24.30 16.56 2.25
CA GLU A 464 25.68 16.03 2.18
C GLU A 464 26.10 15.73 0.73
#